data_0f7413a2d2763627c6ccffa3cacaa3c3
#
_entry.id   0f7413a2d2763627c6ccffa3cacaa3c3
#
_cell.length_a   1.000
_cell.length_b   1.000
_cell.length_c   1.000
_cell.angle_alpha   90.00
_cell.angle_beta   90.00
_cell.angle_gamma   90.00
#
_symmetry.space_group_name_H-M   'P 1'
#
loop_
_entity.id
_entity.type
_entity.pdbx_description
1 polymer ?
#
loop_
_entity_poly.entity_id
_entity_poly.type
_entity_poly.pdbx_seq_one_letter_code
_entity_poly.pdbx_strand_id
1 'polypeptide(L)'
;MALVNEHFLKLANNYLFADIAKKVKAYKIAHPKQRVISLGIGDVTQPLCPAVIKAMHKAVDEMAVQASFRGYGPERGYDFLREAIIKNDFLPRGIHLDPNEVFVNDGAKSDTGNIQEILRWDNNIGVTDP
;
A
#
# COMPACT_ATOMS: atom_id res chain seq x y z
N MET A 1 2.44 34.94 -8.90
CA MET A 1 3.64 34.18 -8.57
C MET A 1 3.27 33.26 -7.43
N ALA A 2 3.50 31.95 -7.55
CA ALA A 2 3.20 31.01 -6.46
C ALA A 2 4.28 31.10 -5.38
N LEU A 3 3.87 31.16 -4.12
CA LEU A 3 4.77 31.16 -2.97
C LEU A 3 4.91 29.75 -2.41
N VAL A 4 6.10 29.41 -1.95
CA VAL A 4 6.37 28.13 -1.30
C VAL A 4 5.83 28.17 0.14
N ASN A 5 5.28 27.06 0.59
CA ASN A 5 4.89 26.90 1.99
C ASN A 5 6.16 26.85 2.87
N GLU A 6 6.40 27.91 3.63
CA GLU A 6 7.58 28.06 4.47
C GLU A 6 7.72 27.00 5.58
N HIS A 7 6.63 26.32 5.95
CA HIS A 7 6.69 25.23 6.91
C HIS A 7 7.51 24.04 6.41
N PHE A 8 7.58 23.83 5.08
CA PHE A 8 8.46 22.82 4.50
C PHE A 8 9.94 23.11 4.73
N LEU A 9 10.33 24.37 4.86
CA LEU A 9 11.72 24.76 5.14
C LEU A 9 12.15 24.41 6.56
N LYS A 10 11.20 24.17 7.45
CA LYS A 10 11.44 23.78 8.86
C LYS A 10 11.57 22.28 9.04
N LEU A 11 11.22 21.47 8.01
CA LEU A 11 11.38 20.03 8.08
C LEU A 11 12.86 19.65 8.04
N ALA A 12 13.23 18.65 8.85
CA ALA A 12 14.57 18.10 8.78
C ALA A 12 14.83 17.53 7.38
N ASN A 13 15.96 17.90 6.77
CA ASN A 13 16.34 17.45 5.43
C ASN A 13 16.70 15.95 5.37
N ASN A 14 16.63 15.24 6.49
CA ASN A 14 17.08 13.86 6.62
C ASN A 14 15.89 12.93 6.71
N TYR A 15 15.70 12.13 5.67
CA TYR A 15 14.84 10.95 5.76
C TYR A 15 15.70 9.79 6.28
N LEU A 16 15.43 9.34 7.50
CA LEU A 16 16.22 8.33 8.22
C LEU A 16 16.59 7.11 7.36
N PHE A 17 15.64 6.59 6.61
CA PHE A 17 15.86 5.40 5.77
C PHE A 17 16.82 5.65 4.60
N ALA A 18 16.82 6.86 4.03
CA ALA A 18 17.77 7.23 2.98
C ALA A 18 19.21 7.29 3.53
N ASP A 19 19.38 7.80 4.73
CA ASP A 19 20.69 7.88 5.38
C ASP A 19 21.21 6.50 5.79
N ILE A 20 20.33 5.64 6.32
CA ILE A 20 20.67 4.24 6.60
C ILE A 20 21.08 3.52 5.32
N ALA A 21 20.34 3.67 4.24
CA ALA A 21 20.67 3.04 2.95
C ALA A 21 22.04 3.48 2.43
N LYS A 22 22.37 4.78 2.54
CA LYS A 22 23.70 5.30 2.19
C LYS A 22 24.80 4.68 3.04
N LYS A 23 24.61 4.62 4.37
CA LYS A 23 25.57 4.01 5.31
C LYS A 23 25.78 2.52 5.02
N VAL A 24 24.70 1.77 4.78
CA VAL A 24 24.78 0.34 4.42
C VAL A 24 25.52 0.13 3.11
N LYS A 25 25.26 0.97 2.10
CA LYS A 25 25.97 0.91 0.82
C LYS A 25 27.47 1.18 1.00
N ALA A 26 27.82 2.21 1.74
CA ALA A 26 29.22 2.54 2.03
C ALA A 26 29.92 1.41 2.78
N TYR A 27 29.26 0.84 3.79
CA TYR A 27 29.79 -0.30 4.54
C TYR A 27 30.05 -1.53 3.65
N LYS A 28 29.12 -1.90 2.80
CA LYS A 28 29.29 -3.02 1.86
C LYS A 28 30.46 -2.82 0.89
N ILE A 29 30.70 -1.58 0.46
CA ILE A 29 31.86 -1.25 -0.39
C ILE A 29 33.16 -1.40 0.39
N ALA A 30 33.21 -0.92 1.61
CA ALA A 30 34.40 -0.99 2.46
C ALA A 30 34.71 -2.43 2.95
N HIS A 31 33.66 -3.27 3.07
CA HIS A 31 33.76 -4.62 3.60
C HIS A 31 33.10 -5.67 2.70
N PRO A 32 33.63 -5.91 1.47
CA PRO A 32 32.93 -6.73 0.45
C PRO A 32 32.79 -8.20 0.83
N LYS A 33 33.60 -8.69 1.78
CA LYS A 33 33.51 -10.08 2.26
C LYS A 33 32.59 -10.26 3.46
N GLN A 34 32.04 -9.18 4.01
CA GLN A 34 31.18 -9.26 5.20
C GLN A 34 29.72 -9.28 4.79
N ARG A 35 28.96 -10.22 5.37
CA ARG A 35 27.51 -10.29 5.20
C ARG A 35 26.85 -9.23 6.08
N VAL A 36 25.99 -8.41 5.50
CA VAL A 36 25.13 -7.49 6.24
C VAL A 36 23.75 -8.14 6.39
N ILE A 37 23.31 -8.31 7.63
CA ILE A 37 21.96 -8.77 7.97
C ILE A 37 21.12 -7.52 8.22
N SER A 38 20.04 -7.36 7.44
CA SER A 38 19.11 -6.25 7.60
C SER A 38 17.96 -6.69 8.52
N LEU A 39 17.80 -6.01 9.65
CA LEU A 39 16.72 -6.19 10.61
C LEU A 39 15.83 -4.93 10.68
N GLY A 40 15.93 -4.07 9.68
CA GLY A 40 15.22 -2.81 9.62
C GLY A 40 13.77 -2.96 9.18
N ILE A 41 13.41 -2.31 8.09
CA ILE A 41 12.04 -2.30 7.58
C ILE A 41 11.62 -3.70 7.13
N GLY A 42 10.42 -4.10 7.51
CA GLY A 42 9.79 -5.30 6.94
C GLY A 42 9.58 -5.12 5.44
N ASP A 43 10.02 -6.08 4.65
CA ASP A 43 9.89 -6.07 3.19
C ASP A 43 9.40 -7.43 2.71
N VAL A 44 8.78 -7.44 1.55
CA VAL A 44 8.38 -8.67 0.87
C VAL A 44 9.63 -9.36 0.34
N THR A 45 9.99 -10.51 0.92
CA THR A 45 11.22 -11.24 0.59
C THR A 45 10.98 -12.45 -0.29
N GLN A 46 9.73 -12.83 -0.51
CA GLN A 46 9.36 -13.98 -1.32
C GLN A 46 8.71 -13.56 -2.64
N PRO A 47 8.98 -14.26 -3.73
CA PRO A 47 8.30 -14.01 -5.00
C PRO A 47 6.80 -14.32 -4.88
N LEU A 48 6.01 -13.73 -5.75
CA LEU A 48 4.58 -14.03 -5.86
C LEU A 48 4.36 -15.51 -6.21
N CYS A 49 3.33 -16.11 -5.65
CA CYS A 49 3.00 -17.49 -5.96
C CYS A 49 2.51 -17.63 -7.43
N PRO A 50 2.67 -18.83 -8.04
CA PRO A 50 2.32 -19.06 -9.45
C PRO A 50 0.85 -18.73 -9.77
N ALA A 51 -0.09 -18.93 -8.83
CA ALA A 51 -1.49 -18.61 -9.02
C ALA A 51 -1.73 -17.11 -9.25
N VAL A 52 -1.04 -16.26 -8.48
CA VAL A 52 -1.10 -14.79 -8.63
C VAL A 52 -0.52 -14.37 -9.96
N ILE A 53 0.66 -14.89 -10.33
CA ILE A 53 1.30 -14.58 -11.63
C ILE A 53 0.39 -14.94 -12.78
N LYS A 54 -0.21 -16.15 -12.75
CA LYS A 54 -1.16 -16.59 -13.79
C LYS A 54 -2.39 -15.67 -13.88
N ALA A 55 -2.94 -15.25 -12.73
CA ALA A 55 -4.08 -14.34 -12.71
C ALA A 55 -3.72 -12.96 -13.29
N MET A 56 -2.52 -12.44 -12.98
CA MET A 56 -2.05 -11.17 -13.53
C MET A 56 -1.87 -11.23 -15.05
N HIS A 57 -1.26 -12.30 -15.58
CA HIS A 57 -1.16 -12.50 -17.03
C HIS A 57 -2.52 -12.53 -17.69
N LYS A 58 -3.47 -13.29 -17.13
CA LYS A 58 -4.84 -13.35 -17.65
C LYS A 58 -5.51 -11.97 -17.64
N ALA A 59 -5.33 -11.18 -16.59
CA ALA A 59 -5.90 -9.85 -16.51
C ALA A 59 -5.32 -8.91 -17.59
N VAL A 60 -4.02 -9.04 -17.90
CA VAL A 60 -3.40 -8.28 -19.00
C VAL A 60 -3.96 -8.71 -20.36
N ASP A 61 -4.13 -10.01 -20.60
CA ASP A 61 -4.72 -10.54 -21.85
C ASP A 61 -6.16 -10.03 -22.02
N GLU A 62 -6.96 -9.98 -20.96
CA GLU A 62 -8.31 -9.42 -20.96
C GLU A 62 -8.34 -7.94 -21.39
N MET A 63 -7.31 -7.16 -21.09
CA MET A 63 -7.21 -5.76 -21.50
C MET A 63 -6.99 -5.56 -23.01
N ALA A 64 -6.50 -6.58 -23.71
CA ALA A 64 -6.29 -6.54 -25.15
C ALA A 64 -7.57 -6.76 -25.96
N VAL A 65 -8.66 -7.20 -25.34
CA VAL A 65 -9.91 -7.57 -25.99
C VAL A 65 -11.00 -6.57 -25.65
N GLN A 66 -11.62 -5.94 -26.65
CA GLN A 66 -12.64 -4.92 -26.46
C GLN A 66 -13.80 -5.36 -25.54
N ALA A 67 -14.21 -6.63 -25.61
CA ALA A 67 -15.33 -7.15 -24.82
C ALA A 67 -14.99 -7.33 -23.33
N SER A 68 -13.73 -7.48 -22.98
CA SER A 68 -13.24 -7.66 -21.60
C SER A 68 -12.40 -6.49 -21.09
N PHE A 69 -12.17 -5.50 -21.96
CA PHE A 69 -11.45 -4.29 -21.58
C PHE A 69 -12.18 -3.57 -20.44
N ARG A 70 -11.41 -3.14 -19.44
CA ARG A 70 -11.92 -2.43 -18.27
C ARG A 70 -11.25 -1.07 -18.20
N GLY A 71 -12.05 -0.01 -18.35
CA GLY A 71 -11.62 1.37 -18.12
C GLY A 71 -11.69 1.74 -16.64
N TYR A 72 -12.25 2.91 -16.33
CA TYR A 72 -12.53 3.29 -14.96
C TYR A 72 -13.48 2.29 -14.30
N GLY A 73 -13.07 1.75 -13.15
CA GLY A 73 -13.91 0.87 -12.35
C GLY A 73 -14.97 1.64 -11.55
N PRO A 74 -15.92 0.91 -10.92
CA PRO A 74 -16.81 1.50 -9.94
C PRO A 74 -16.03 2.10 -8.76
N GLU A 75 -16.52 3.21 -8.20
CA GLU A 75 -15.87 3.93 -7.10
C GLU A 75 -15.54 3.05 -5.87
N ARG A 76 -16.37 2.07 -5.59
CA ARG A 76 -16.17 1.13 -4.46
C ARG A 76 -15.39 -0.12 -4.83
N GLY A 77 -14.95 -0.25 -6.08
CA GLY A 77 -14.37 -1.47 -6.63
C GLY A 77 -15.41 -2.40 -7.28
N TYR A 78 -14.94 -3.33 -8.08
CA TYR A 78 -15.79 -4.29 -8.77
C TYR A 78 -16.52 -5.23 -7.80
N ASP A 79 -17.79 -5.52 -8.07
CA ASP A 79 -18.62 -6.39 -7.23
C ASP A 79 -18.01 -7.77 -7.04
N PHE A 80 -17.51 -8.39 -8.12
CA PHE A 80 -16.87 -9.71 -8.04
C PHE A 80 -15.71 -9.75 -7.04
N LEU A 81 -14.95 -8.65 -6.90
CA LEU A 81 -13.81 -8.58 -5.97
C LEU A 81 -14.32 -8.37 -4.53
N ARG A 82 -15.27 -7.47 -4.33
CA ARG A 82 -15.88 -7.22 -3.01
C ARG A 82 -16.56 -8.46 -2.45
N GLU A 83 -17.33 -9.17 -3.28
CA GLU A 83 -17.94 -10.44 -2.92
C GLU A 83 -16.91 -11.54 -2.62
N ALA A 84 -15.83 -11.61 -3.42
CA ALA A 84 -14.76 -12.56 -3.17
C ALA A 84 -14.05 -12.29 -1.84
N ILE A 85 -13.79 -11.04 -1.49
CA ILE A 85 -13.23 -10.63 -0.20
C ILE A 85 -14.16 -11.07 0.94
N ILE A 86 -15.45 -10.74 0.85
CA ILE A 86 -16.43 -11.14 1.88
C ILE A 86 -16.45 -12.65 2.05
N LYS A 87 -16.57 -13.38 0.94
CA LYS A 87 -16.70 -14.83 0.95
C LYS A 87 -15.46 -15.54 1.51
N ASN A 88 -14.27 -15.06 1.16
CA ASN A 88 -13.04 -15.80 1.47
C ASN A 88 -12.32 -15.30 2.72
N ASP A 89 -12.48 -14.03 3.08
CA ASP A 89 -11.76 -13.44 4.21
C ASP A 89 -12.64 -13.24 5.45
N PHE A 90 -13.92 -12.91 5.28
CA PHE A 90 -14.80 -12.57 6.39
C PHE A 90 -15.75 -13.70 6.79
N LEU A 91 -16.47 -14.30 5.85
CA LEU A 91 -17.42 -15.39 6.15
C LEU A 91 -16.79 -16.58 6.88
N PRO A 92 -15.56 -17.04 6.56
CA PRO A 92 -14.93 -18.13 7.29
C PRO A 92 -14.64 -17.81 8.76
N ARG A 93 -14.62 -16.52 9.12
CA ARG A 93 -14.45 -16.00 10.49
C ARG A 93 -15.77 -15.72 11.18
N GLY A 94 -16.91 -16.06 10.57
CA GLY A 94 -18.24 -15.77 11.11
C GLY A 94 -18.66 -14.31 11.01
N ILE A 95 -17.96 -13.50 10.19
CA ILE A 95 -18.27 -12.09 9.98
C ILE A 95 -19.09 -11.96 8.71
N HIS A 96 -20.30 -11.41 8.84
CA HIS A 96 -21.21 -11.15 7.74
C HIS A 96 -21.18 -9.66 7.38
N LEU A 97 -20.74 -9.35 6.17
CA LEU A 97 -20.70 -7.99 5.63
C LEU A 97 -21.62 -7.88 4.42
N ASP A 98 -22.25 -6.72 4.27
CA ASP A 98 -22.88 -6.32 3.01
C ASP A 98 -21.80 -5.87 2.02
N PRO A 99 -21.92 -6.16 0.70
CA PRO A 99 -20.98 -5.64 -0.28
C PRO A 99 -20.77 -4.12 -0.25
N ASN A 100 -21.75 -3.37 0.23
CA ASN A 100 -21.63 -1.91 0.41
C ASN A 100 -20.74 -1.48 1.57
N GLU A 101 -20.33 -2.41 2.44
CA GLU A 101 -19.40 -2.16 3.54
C GLU A 101 -17.94 -2.42 3.14
N VAL A 102 -17.68 -2.87 1.90
CA VAL A 102 -16.35 -3.16 1.39
C VAL A 102 -15.97 -2.17 0.29
N PHE A 103 -14.86 -1.48 0.48
CA PHE A 103 -14.29 -0.50 -0.45
C PHE A 103 -12.92 -0.98 -0.88
N VAL A 104 -12.69 -1.01 -2.20
CA VAL A 104 -11.38 -1.34 -2.77
C VAL A 104 -10.68 -0.04 -3.16
N ASN A 105 -9.48 0.14 -2.66
CA ASN A 105 -8.66 1.34 -2.89
C ASN A 105 -7.23 0.95 -3.29
N ASP A 106 -6.37 1.94 -3.42
CA ASP A 106 -4.96 1.78 -3.82
C ASP A 106 -4.00 1.52 -2.64
N GLY A 107 -4.53 1.24 -1.45
CA GLY A 107 -3.75 0.82 -0.30
C GLY A 107 -4.02 1.62 0.97
N ALA A 108 -3.59 1.06 2.10
CA ALA A 108 -3.86 1.56 3.45
C ALA A 108 -3.34 3.00 3.70
N LYS A 109 -2.31 3.45 3.00
CA LYS A 109 -1.82 4.83 3.14
C LYS A 109 -2.82 5.86 2.64
N SER A 110 -3.49 5.57 1.53
CA SER A 110 -4.56 6.43 1.01
C SER A 110 -5.72 6.49 1.98
N ASP A 111 -6.13 5.36 2.54
CA ASP A 111 -7.20 5.31 3.54
C ASP A 111 -6.85 6.11 4.79
N THR A 112 -5.67 5.90 5.36
CA THR A 112 -5.24 6.64 6.56
C THR A 112 -5.09 8.14 6.31
N GLY A 113 -4.74 8.53 5.09
CA GLY A 113 -4.70 9.92 4.68
C GLY A 113 -6.11 10.54 4.55
N ASN A 114 -7.00 9.81 3.88
CA ASN A 114 -8.31 10.33 3.51
C ASN A 114 -9.35 10.25 4.64
N ILE A 115 -9.27 9.25 5.53
CA ILE A 115 -10.23 9.09 6.62
C ILE A 115 -10.24 10.29 7.57
N GLN A 116 -9.15 11.03 7.63
CA GLN A 116 -9.06 12.23 8.45
C GLN A 116 -10.01 13.33 7.97
N GLU A 117 -10.31 13.37 6.67
CA GLU A 117 -11.19 14.37 6.06
C GLU A 117 -12.65 14.27 6.53
N ILE A 118 -13.09 13.08 6.95
CA ILE A 118 -14.46 12.87 7.47
C ILE A 118 -14.56 13.14 8.97
N LEU A 119 -13.44 13.38 9.64
CA LEU A 119 -13.39 13.65 11.07
C LEU A 119 -13.23 15.15 11.32
N ARG A 120 -13.84 15.64 12.37
CA ARG A 120 -13.65 17.04 12.78
C ARG A 120 -12.19 17.25 13.19
N TRP A 121 -11.65 18.43 12.85
CA TRP A 121 -10.27 18.83 13.12
C TRP A 121 -9.89 18.87 14.62
N ASP A 122 -10.87 18.98 15.50
CA ASP A 122 -10.72 19.04 16.97
C ASP A 122 -10.83 17.66 17.65
N ASN A 123 -10.88 16.58 16.88
CA ASN A 123 -10.84 15.22 17.43
C ASN A 123 -9.43 14.84 17.89
N ASN A 124 -9.37 14.05 18.96
CA ASN A 124 -8.15 13.41 19.41
C ASN A 124 -8.02 12.03 18.75
N ILE A 125 -6.93 11.79 18.06
CA ILE A 125 -6.63 10.53 17.40
C ILE A 125 -5.49 9.85 18.15
N GLY A 126 -5.77 8.67 18.72
CA GLY A 126 -4.75 7.82 19.32
C GLY A 126 -3.97 7.05 18.24
N VAL A 127 -2.65 7.09 18.30
CA VAL A 127 -1.77 6.27 17.47
C VAL A 127 -0.88 5.42 18.36
N THR A 128 -0.46 4.26 17.87
CA THR A 128 0.54 3.46 18.58
C THR A 128 1.87 4.18 18.56
N ASP A 129 2.51 4.25 19.73
CA ASP A 129 3.88 4.71 19.86
C ASP A 129 4.76 3.45 19.94
N PRO A 130 5.56 3.15 18.89
CA PRO A 130 6.36 1.93 18.81
C PRO A 130 7.59 1.96 19.72
#